data_6677d5ffea86a8ae70e97f96bd728434
#
_entry.id   6677d5ffea86a8ae70e97f96bd728434
#
_cell.length_a   1.000
_cell.length_b   1.000
_cell.length_c   1.000
_cell.angle_alpha   90.00
_cell.angle_beta   90.00
_cell.angle_gamma   90.00
#
_symmetry.space_group_name_H-M   'P 1'
#
loop_
_entity.id
_entity.type
_entity.pdbx_description
1 polymer ?
#
loop_
_entity_poly.entity_id
_entity_poly.type
_entity_poly.pdbx_seq_one_letter_code
_entity_poly.pdbx_strand_id
1 'polypeptide(L)'
;MKRFKKVGIVSAVLVMALSLAACGGGKDTSKSGSSDEKTLTVSVDAGYKDYVNKIKGDFEKDNDVKVKVVEKDMFETLEALPLDGPAGTAPDVMMSAFDRIGSLGQQGHLAEVKLGNKDDYDEKDQKQVTIDDKIYGAPAIIETLVLYYNKDLLDKAPATFKDLETLSKDSRFAFTSEKGKNTGFLAKWTDFYFSYGLLAGYGGYVFGDEGTNPKDIGLNNKGSVEGITYATKWFQDVWPKGMQDNKSADDFIQDQFVKGKAAAILGGPWSAANYKEAKINYGVAKIPTLNNGKEYSPFAGGKGWVVSNYSKNKDVAQKWLDYVTN
;
A
#
# COMPACT_ATOMS: atom_id res chain seq x y z
N MET A 1 33.25 -30.75 45.69
CA MET A 1 33.88 -30.09 46.90
C MET A 1 34.35 -28.70 46.50
N LYS A 2 34.11 -27.70 47.39
CA LYS A 2 34.55 -26.28 47.40
C LYS A 2 33.68 -25.39 46.51
N ARG A 3 33.09 -24.37 47.00
CA ARG A 3 32.83 -23.66 48.29
C ARG A 3 32.17 -22.35 47.85
N PHE A 4 30.99 -22.10 48.43
CA PHE A 4 30.26 -20.82 48.37
C PHE A 4 31.11 -19.67 48.89
N LYS A 5 30.97 -18.47 48.30
CA LYS A 5 31.12 -17.21 49.03
C LYS A 5 29.95 -16.26 48.72
N LYS A 6 29.20 -16.00 49.78
CA LYS A 6 28.21 -14.93 49.93
C LYS A 6 28.95 -13.65 50.33
N VAL A 7 28.56 -12.54 49.74
CA VAL A 7 28.68 -11.16 50.27
C VAL A 7 27.65 -10.37 49.52
N GLY A 8 26.66 -9.65 49.99
CA GLY A 8 26.48 -8.92 51.22
C GLY A 8 25.68 -7.69 50.78
N ILE A 9 24.49 -7.55 51.36
CA ILE A 9 23.52 -6.48 51.20
C ILE A 9 24.08 -5.17 51.72
N VAL A 10 23.93 -4.05 50.98
CA VAL A 10 23.83 -2.71 51.59
C VAL A 10 22.73 -1.91 50.90
N SER A 11 21.67 -1.72 51.64
CA SER A 11 20.58 -0.77 51.39
C SER A 11 21.08 0.66 51.62
N ALA A 12 20.81 1.58 50.69
CA ALA A 12 20.85 3.00 50.96
C ALA A 12 19.54 3.65 50.52
N VAL A 13 18.69 3.86 51.49
CA VAL A 13 17.52 4.76 51.42
C VAL A 13 18.05 6.18 51.56
N LEU A 14 17.80 7.04 50.57
CA LEU A 14 17.97 8.47 50.73
C LEU A 14 16.64 9.17 50.50
N VAL A 15 16.04 9.57 51.60
CA VAL A 15 14.94 10.52 51.72
C VAL A 15 15.53 11.90 51.48
N MET A 16 14.97 12.70 50.59
CA MET A 16 15.17 14.15 50.63
C MET A 16 13.86 14.90 50.53
N ALA A 17 13.67 15.63 51.61
CA ALA A 17 12.52 16.42 51.96
C ALA A 17 12.44 17.74 51.22
N LEU A 18 11.21 18.23 51.15
CA LEU A 18 10.70 19.55 50.78
C LEU A 18 11.60 20.73 51.16
N SER A 19 11.62 21.72 50.23
CA SER A 19 11.75 23.12 50.59
C SER A 19 10.71 23.96 49.83
N LEU A 20 9.64 24.32 50.51
CA LEU A 20 8.81 25.48 50.22
C LEU A 20 9.59 26.74 50.61
N ALA A 21 9.73 27.69 49.69
CA ALA A 21 9.98 29.07 50.07
C ALA A 21 9.01 29.95 49.28
N ALA A 22 8.20 30.66 50.02
CA ALA A 22 7.14 31.55 49.59
C ALA A 22 7.68 32.99 49.41
N CYS A 23 6.89 33.76 48.66
CA CYS A 23 6.72 35.21 48.68
C CYS A 23 7.65 36.11 47.91
N GLY A 24 7.06 36.88 46.98
CA GLY A 24 7.51 38.15 46.51
C GLY A 24 6.78 38.60 45.28
N GLY A 25 5.75 39.48 45.42
CA GLY A 25 4.89 39.93 44.36
C GLY A 25 5.60 40.77 43.28
N GLY A 26 5.08 40.67 42.09
CA GLY A 26 5.36 41.51 40.94
C GLY A 26 4.33 41.19 39.86
N LYS A 27 3.37 42.09 39.69
CA LYS A 27 2.46 42.07 38.52
C LYS A 27 3.30 42.36 37.28
N ASP A 28 3.47 41.34 36.45
CA ASP A 28 3.68 41.55 35.03
C ASP A 28 2.87 40.51 34.27
N THR A 29 1.81 41.03 33.66
CA THR A 29 0.95 40.33 32.73
C THR A 29 1.67 40.13 31.39
N SER A 30 2.50 39.13 31.30
CA SER A 30 2.85 38.55 30.01
C SER A 30 2.00 37.31 29.80
N LYS A 31 0.94 37.47 29.07
CA LYS A 31 0.24 36.35 28.41
C LYS A 31 1.23 35.69 27.46
N SER A 32 2.00 34.75 27.96
CA SER A 32 2.59 33.69 27.15
C SER A 32 1.45 32.71 26.84
N GLY A 33 0.65 33.08 25.85
CA GLY A 33 -0.20 32.14 25.17
C GLY A 33 0.73 31.23 24.35
N SER A 34 1.19 30.12 24.92
CA SER A 34 1.53 28.98 24.11
C SER A 34 0.21 28.49 23.52
N SER A 35 -0.16 28.99 22.35
CA SER A 35 -1.08 28.28 21.50
C SER A 35 -0.40 26.95 21.23
N ASP A 36 -0.87 25.87 21.86
CA ASP A 36 -0.53 24.51 21.43
C ASP A 36 -0.96 24.44 19.97
N GLU A 37 -0.01 24.67 19.07
CA GLU A 37 -0.23 24.66 17.63
C GLU A 37 -0.75 23.25 17.30
N LYS A 38 -2.01 23.18 16.88
CA LYS A 38 -2.63 21.89 16.54
C LYS A 38 -1.82 21.24 15.44
N THR A 39 -1.47 19.98 15.63
CA THR A 39 -0.72 19.21 14.64
C THR A 39 -1.58 18.10 14.10
N LEU A 40 -1.75 18.06 12.78
CA LEU A 40 -2.37 16.95 12.05
C LEU A 40 -1.28 16.04 11.49
N THR A 41 -1.24 14.80 11.93
CA THR A 41 -0.27 13.80 11.40
C THR A 41 -0.87 13.06 10.23
N VAL A 42 -0.23 13.15 9.05
CA VAL A 42 -0.66 12.52 7.80
C VAL A 42 0.37 11.49 7.36
N SER A 43 0.00 10.21 7.30
CA SER A 43 0.87 9.12 6.85
C SER A 43 0.63 8.78 5.39
N VAL A 44 1.72 8.67 4.62
CA VAL A 44 1.69 8.34 3.19
C VAL A 44 2.89 7.49 2.80
N ASP A 45 2.73 6.71 1.73
CA ASP A 45 3.85 6.06 1.05
C ASP A 45 4.83 7.08 0.45
N ALA A 46 6.08 6.67 0.23
CA ALA A 46 7.14 7.50 -0.35
C ALA A 46 6.70 8.24 -1.63
N GLY A 47 5.95 7.58 -2.51
CA GLY A 47 5.46 8.16 -3.76
C GLY A 47 4.49 9.33 -3.62
N TYR A 48 3.88 9.52 -2.45
CA TYR A 48 2.92 10.61 -2.19
C TYR A 48 3.47 11.73 -1.30
N LYS A 49 4.63 11.53 -0.69
CA LYS A 49 5.24 12.49 0.24
C LYS A 49 5.46 13.86 -0.37
N ASP A 50 6.02 13.92 -1.56
CA ASP A 50 6.29 15.18 -2.25
C ASP A 50 5.01 15.92 -2.63
N TYR A 51 3.98 15.18 -3.07
CA TYR A 51 2.67 15.74 -3.34
C TYR A 51 2.08 16.40 -2.09
N VAL A 52 2.01 15.67 -0.97
CA VAL A 52 1.47 16.19 0.29
C VAL A 52 2.28 17.37 0.81
N ASN A 53 3.61 17.30 0.74
CA ASN A 53 4.46 18.42 1.14
C ASN A 53 4.26 19.68 0.29
N LYS A 54 3.93 19.51 -0.99
CA LYS A 54 3.65 20.62 -1.90
C LYS A 54 2.34 21.33 -1.58
N ILE A 55 1.30 20.57 -1.19
CA ILE A 55 -0.05 21.13 -0.99
C ILE A 55 -0.33 21.58 0.45
N LYS A 56 0.34 21.02 1.45
CA LYS A 56 0.00 21.23 2.87
C LYS A 56 0.10 22.68 3.32
N GLY A 57 0.97 23.50 2.69
CA GLY A 57 1.24 24.87 3.15
C GLY A 57 0.01 25.78 3.09
N ASP A 58 -0.83 25.64 2.07
CA ASP A 58 -2.06 26.42 1.96
C ASP A 58 -3.10 25.93 2.99
N PHE A 59 -3.20 24.61 3.17
CA PHE A 59 -4.08 24.03 4.19
C PHE A 59 -3.70 24.47 5.61
N GLU A 60 -2.40 24.45 5.96
CA GLU A 60 -1.87 24.89 7.26
C GLU A 60 -2.27 26.34 7.55
N LYS A 61 -2.11 27.21 6.56
CA LYS A 61 -2.45 28.63 6.67
C LYS A 61 -3.95 28.87 6.88
N ASP A 62 -4.78 28.15 6.12
CA ASP A 62 -6.23 28.37 6.13
C ASP A 62 -6.92 27.77 7.36
N ASN A 63 -6.27 26.80 8.03
CA ASN A 63 -6.86 26.07 9.16
C ASN A 63 -6.13 26.29 10.51
N ASP A 64 -5.08 27.13 10.54
CA ASP A 64 -4.26 27.38 11.75
C ASP A 64 -3.79 26.07 12.41
N VAL A 65 -3.16 25.19 11.60
CA VAL A 65 -2.71 23.86 11.98
C VAL A 65 -1.38 23.54 11.30
N LYS A 66 -0.53 22.73 11.94
CA LYS A 66 0.64 22.13 11.29
C LYS A 66 0.32 20.73 10.75
N VAL A 67 0.76 20.44 9.54
CA VAL A 67 0.66 19.12 8.94
C VAL A 67 2.02 18.41 9.00
N LYS A 68 2.10 17.43 9.88
CA LYS A 68 3.26 16.54 9.98
C LYS A 68 3.10 15.37 9.03
N VAL A 69 3.89 15.37 7.95
CA VAL A 69 3.91 14.25 6.99
C VAL A 69 4.83 13.16 7.51
N VAL A 70 4.29 11.94 7.61
CA VAL A 70 5.02 10.72 7.98
C VAL A 70 5.11 9.83 6.75
N GLU A 71 6.34 9.53 6.32
CA GLU A 71 6.57 8.53 5.29
C GLU A 71 6.65 7.16 5.94
N LYS A 72 5.68 6.32 5.64
CA LYS A 72 5.61 4.93 6.10
C LYS A 72 4.75 4.14 5.12
N ASP A 73 5.12 2.89 4.90
CA ASP A 73 4.33 1.97 4.09
C ASP A 73 2.86 1.94 4.55
N MET A 74 1.94 1.99 3.59
CA MET A 74 0.51 2.05 3.84
C MET A 74 0.02 0.80 4.60
N PHE A 75 0.42 -0.39 4.16
CA PHE A 75 -0.04 -1.63 4.77
C PHE A 75 0.53 -1.78 6.19
N GLU A 76 1.81 -1.46 6.41
CA GLU A 76 2.39 -1.45 7.76
C GLU A 76 1.67 -0.46 8.68
N THR A 77 1.28 0.71 8.15
CA THR A 77 0.53 1.72 8.91
C THR A 77 -0.86 1.20 9.32
N LEU A 78 -1.57 0.57 8.38
CA LEU A 78 -2.91 0.04 8.62
C LEU A 78 -2.88 -1.20 9.54
N GLU A 79 -1.89 -2.07 9.40
CA GLU A 79 -1.72 -3.26 10.25
C GLU A 79 -1.34 -2.88 11.70
N ALA A 80 -0.59 -1.80 11.88
CA ALA A 80 -0.24 -1.28 13.20
C ALA A 80 -1.39 -0.51 13.88
N LEU A 81 -2.38 -0.02 13.13
CA LEU A 81 -3.44 0.85 13.62
C LEU A 81 -4.20 0.30 14.86
N PRO A 82 -4.53 -1.00 14.97
CA PRO A 82 -5.19 -1.57 16.13
C PRO A 82 -4.37 -1.45 17.43
N LEU A 83 -3.05 -1.38 17.33
CA LEU A 83 -2.14 -1.21 18.47
C LEU A 83 -1.77 0.24 18.71
N ASP A 84 -1.35 0.94 17.65
CA ASP A 84 -0.87 2.31 17.69
C ASP A 84 -2.00 3.30 18.01
N GLY A 85 -3.23 3.00 17.57
CA GLY A 85 -4.40 3.83 17.80
C GLY A 85 -4.70 4.04 19.28
N PRO A 86 -5.01 2.99 20.05
CA PRO A 86 -5.24 3.09 21.49
C PRO A 86 -4.03 3.64 22.27
N ALA A 87 -2.81 3.39 21.78
CA ALA A 87 -1.58 3.92 22.36
C ALA A 87 -1.38 5.43 22.10
N GLY A 88 -2.16 6.03 21.19
CA GLY A 88 -2.04 7.45 20.81
C GLY A 88 -0.85 7.76 19.93
N THR A 89 -0.30 6.78 19.22
CA THR A 89 0.87 6.89 18.32
C THR A 89 0.51 6.75 16.85
N ALA A 90 -0.75 6.38 16.54
CA ALA A 90 -1.24 6.32 15.17
C ALA A 90 -1.34 7.70 14.53
N PRO A 91 -1.16 7.83 13.20
CA PRO A 91 -1.44 9.06 12.49
C PRO A 91 -2.94 9.42 12.54
N ASP A 92 -3.25 10.71 12.38
CA ASP A 92 -4.63 11.19 12.30
C ASP A 92 -5.30 10.80 10.97
N VAL A 93 -4.55 10.97 9.87
CA VAL A 93 -4.97 10.67 8.50
C VAL A 93 -3.96 9.73 7.85
N MET A 94 -4.44 8.80 7.06
CA MET A 94 -3.63 7.86 6.28
C MET A 94 -4.28 7.58 4.94
N MET A 95 -3.48 7.08 4.00
CA MET A 95 -4.01 6.41 2.82
C MET A 95 -4.37 4.96 3.17
N SER A 96 -5.41 4.44 2.54
CA SER A 96 -5.83 3.04 2.65
C SER A 96 -6.25 2.49 1.30
N ALA A 97 -5.83 1.29 0.98
CA ALA A 97 -6.39 0.53 -0.12
C ALA A 97 -7.89 0.26 0.15
N PHE A 98 -8.72 0.31 -0.89
CA PHE A 98 -10.17 0.17 -0.75
C PHE A 98 -10.59 -1.14 -0.08
N ASP A 99 -9.90 -2.24 -0.36
CA ASP A 99 -10.19 -3.55 0.23
C ASP A 99 -9.93 -3.63 1.76
N ARG A 100 -9.23 -2.64 2.33
CA ARG A 100 -8.96 -2.54 3.78
C ARG A 100 -9.95 -1.65 4.51
N ILE A 101 -10.54 -0.66 3.82
CA ILE A 101 -11.39 0.36 4.45
C ILE A 101 -12.58 -0.27 5.15
N GLY A 102 -13.27 -1.21 4.49
CA GLY A 102 -14.47 -1.84 5.04
C GLY A 102 -14.22 -2.58 6.35
N SER A 103 -13.22 -3.45 6.37
CA SER A 103 -12.89 -4.25 7.57
C SER A 103 -12.40 -3.38 8.74
N LEU A 104 -11.56 -2.39 8.47
CA LEU A 104 -11.07 -1.47 9.49
C LEU A 104 -12.19 -0.56 10.04
N GLY A 105 -13.13 -0.14 9.17
CA GLY A 105 -14.30 0.61 9.58
C GLY A 105 -15.23 -0.19 10.50
N GLN A 106 -15.57 -1.43 10.10
CA GLN A 106 -16.41 -2.33 10.92
C GLN A 106 -15.77 -2.68 12.27
N GLN A 107 -14.44 -2.81 12.31
CA GLN A 107 -13.70 -3.04 13.56
C GLN A 107 -13.59 -1.79 14.44
N GLY A 108 -14.05 -0.63 13.97
CA GLY A 108 -14.03 0.63 14.71
C GLY A 108 -12.66 1.33 14.75
N HIS A 109 -11.73 0.95 13.86
CA HIS A 109 -10.41 1.59 13.77
C HIS A 109 -10.42 2.85 12.92
N LEU A 110 -11.35 2.99 11.99
CA LEU A 110 -11.56 4.20 11.19
C LEU A 110 -12.76 5.00 11.68
N ALA A 111 -12.64 6.31 11.61
CA ALA A 111 -13.74 7.22 11.85
C ALA A 111 -14.69 7.24 10.64
N GLU A 112 -15.99 7.40 10.90
CA GLU A 112 -16.96 7.76 9.88
C GLU A 112 -16.65 9.18 9.37
N VAL A 113 -16.64 9.35 8.04
CA VAL A 113 -16.32 10.61 7.38
C VAL A 113 -17.45 11.03 6.42
N LYS A 114 -17.39 12.25 5.93
CA LYS A 114 -18.31 12.77 4.91
C LYS A 114 -17.55 12.96 3.61
N LEU A 115 -18.20 12.71 2.49
CA LEU A 115 -17.69 13.13 1.18
C LEU A 115 -18.16 14.56 0.92
N GLY A 116 -17.23 15.51 0.89
CA GLY A 116 -17.51 16.93 0.69
C GLY A 116 -18.24 17.18 -0.65
N ASN A 117 -17.66 16.63 -1.73
CA ASN A 117 -18.21 16.73 -3.08
C ASN A 117 -18.73 15.36 -3.55
N LYS A 118 -19.77 14.86 -2.87
CA LYS A 118 -20.28 13.50 -3.12
C LYS A 118 -20.68 13.28 -4.59
N ASP A 119 -21.17 14.31 -5.27
CA ASP A 119 -21.60 14.24 -6.67
C ASP A 119 -20.44 14.14 -7.67
N ASP A 120 -19.20 14.38 -7.23
CA ASP A 120 -18.00 14.20 -8.04
C ASP A 120 -17.53 12.74 -8.09
N TYR A 121 -18.09 11.88 -7.22
CA TYR A 121 -17.79 10.45 -7.18
C TYR A 121 -18.90 9.64 -7.83
N ASP A 122 -18.56 8.72 -8.70
CA ASP A 122 -19.55 7.79 -9.21
C ASP A 122 -20.00 6.79 -8.11
N GLU A 123 -21.10 6.09 -8.37
CA GLU A 123 -21.68 5.15 -7.40
C GLU A 123 -20.72 4.02 -7.03
N LYS A 124 -19.83 3.61 -7.95
CA LYS A 124 -18.86 2.54 -7.70
C LYS A 124 -17.78 3.00 -6.74
N ASP A 125 -17.29 4.24 -6.90
CA ASP A 125 -16.28 4.81 -6.01
C ASP A 125 -16.83 4.98 -4.60
N GLN A 126 -18.06 5.47 -4.48
CA GLN A 126 -18.72 5.59 -3.19
C GLN A 126 -18.89 4.23 -2.48
N LYS A 127 -19.26 3.17 -3.23
CA LYS A 127 -19.40 1.81 -2.70
C LYS A 127 -18.09 1.24 -2.14
N GLN A 128 -16.94 1.62 -2.70
CA GLN A 128 -15.63 1.14 -2.25
C GLN A 128 -15.29 1.59 -0.81
N VAL A 129 -15.87 2.67 -0.36
CA VAL A 129 -15.59 3.28 0.94
C VAL A 129 -16.78 3.25 1.91
N THR A 130 -17.90 2.64 1.49
CA THR A 130 -19.16 2.58 2.27
C THR A 130 -19.42 1.16 2.75
N ILE A 131 -19.64 1.00 4.06
CA ILE A 131 -20.01 -0.25 4.71
C ILE A 131 -21.16 0.03 5.69
N ASP A 132 -22.25 -0.75 5.62
CA ASP A 132 -23.42 -0.61 6.48
C ASP A 132 -23.94 0.85 6.49
N ASP A 133 -24.05 1.46 5.31
CA ASP A 133 -24.48 2.84 5.05
C ASP A 133 -23.57 3.94 5.66
N LYS A 134 -22.38 3.57 6.15
CA LYS A 134 -21.39 4.48 6.70
C LYS A 134 -20.19 4.62 5.77
N ILE A 135 -19.72 5.84 5.62
CA ILE A 135 -18.57 6.18 4.80
C ILE A 135 -17.34 6.25 5.70
N TYR A 136 -16.29 5.49 5.38
CA TYR A 136 -15.06 5.39 6.15
C TYR A 136 -13.82 5.94 5.45
N GLY A 137 -13.98 6.51 4.27
CA GLY A 137 -12.87 7.11 3.53
C GLY A 137 -13.35 7.98 2.38
N ALA A 138 -12.45 8.82 1.87
CA ALA A 138 -12.67 9.61 0.66
C ALA A 138 -11.85 8.98 -0.49
N PRO A 139 -12.49 8.51 -1.58
CA PRO A 139 -11.77 7.96 -2.72
C PRO A 139 -10.81 9.00 -3.30
N ALA A 140 -9.60 8.58 -3.66
CA ALA A 140 -8.58 9.48 -4.17
C ALA A 140 -7.93 8.99 -5.48
N ILE A 141 -7.75 7.70 -5.62
CA ILE A 141 -6.99 7.10 -6.73
C ILE A 141 -7.65 5.81 -7.15
N ILE A 142 -7.85 5.63 -8.46
CA ILE A 142 -8.17 4.34 -9.09
C ILE A 142 -6.89 3.83 -9.73
N GLU A 143 -6.57 2.56 -9.49
CA GLU A 143 -5.37 1.94 -10.03
C GLU A 143 -5.62 0.49 -10.44
N THR A 144 -4.82 0.01 -11.38
CA THR A 144 -4.83 -1.38 -11.81
C THR A 144 -3.44 -1.81 -12.26
N LEU A 145 -3.25 -3.10 -12.50
CA LEU A 145 -2.01 -3.62 -13.03
C LEU A 145 -1.83 -3.24 -14.51
N VAL A 146 -0.57 -3.04 -14.88
CA VAL A 146 -0.12 -2.78 -16.24
C VAL A 146 1.11 -3.62 -16.57
N LEU A 147 1.47 -3.70 -17.84
CA LEU A 147 2.76 -4.21 -18.27
C LEU A 147 3.77 -3.06 -18.29
N TYR A 148 4.85 -3.19 -17.52
CA TYR A 148 6.06 -2.42 -17.72
C TYR A 148 7.01 -3.18 -18.64
N TYR A 149 7.63 -2.50 -19.59
CA TYR A 149 8.67 -3.10 -20.44
C TYR A 149 9.86 -2.16 -20.61
N ASN A 150 11.04 -2.71 -20.71
CA ASN A 150 12.27 -1.96 -20.90
C ASN A 150 12.50 -1.71 -22.40
N LYS A 151 12.48 -0.43 -22.82
CA LYS A 151 12.62 -0.01 -24.21
C LYS A 151 14.03 -0.18 -24.76
N ASP A 152 15.03 -0.31 -23.89
CA ASP A 152 16.40 -0.60 -24.30
C ASP A 152 16.59 -2.09 -24.64
N LEU A 153 15.64 -2.94 -24.26
CA LEU A 153 15.66 -4.39 -24.50
C LEU A 153 14.62 -4.86 -25.51
N LEU A 154 13.53 -4.11 -25.66
CA LEU A 154 12.39 -4.42 -26.53
C LEU A 154 11.99 -3.21 -27.37
N ASP A 155 11.96 -3.33 -28.68
CA ASP A 155 11.52 -2.27 -29.60
C ASP A 155 10.03 -1.93 -29.45
N LYS A 156 9.23 -2.87 -28.98
CA LYS A 156 7.79 -2.72 -28.73
C LYS A 156 7.32 -3.55 -27.55
N ALA A 157 6.20 -3.13 -26.95
CA ALA A 157 5.55 -3.89 -25.90
C ALA A 157 5.08 -5.26 -26.43
N PRO A 158 5.25 -6.36 -25.66
CA PRO A 158 4.60 -7.64 -25.91
C PRO A 158 3.08 -7.47 -26.01
N ALA A 159 2.46 -8.02 -27.03
CA ALA A 159 1.02 -7.91 -27.28
C ALA A 159 0.23 -9.14 -26.81
N THR A 160 0.90 -10.28 -26.72
CA THR A 160 0.30 -11.57 -26.35
C THR A 160 1.16 -12.28 -25.29
N PHE A 161 0.55 -13.18 -24.54
CA PHE A 161 1.29 -14.05 -23.62
C PHE A 161 2.28 -14.96 -24.35
N LYS A 162 2.04 -15.25 -25.62
CA LYS A 162 2.99 -15.98 -26.46
C LYS A 162 4.28 -15.17 -26.69
N ASP A 163 4.18 -13.85 -26.78
CA ASP A 163 5.38 -12.98 -26.86
C ASP A 163 6.17 -13.06 -25.55
N LEU A 164 5.49 -13.08 -24.38
CA LEU A 164 6.13 -13.27 -23.08
C LEU A 164 6.80 -14.65 -22.95
N GLU A 165 6.15 -15.72 -23.46
CA GLU A 165 6.73 -17.05 -23.53
C GLU A 165 7.97 -17.10 -24.44
N THR A 166 8.01 -16.25 -25.47
CA THR A 166 9.19 -16.11 -26.32
C THR A 166 10.34 -15.46 -25.57
N LEU A 167 10.08 -14.43 -24.78
CA LEU A 167 11.07 -13.80 -23.90
C LEU A 167 11.66 -14.82 -22.90
N SER A 168 10.84 -15.74 -22.41
CA SER A 168 11.30 -16.77 -21.47
C SER A 168 12.29 -17.77 -22.05
N LYS A 169 12.46 -17.79 -23.38
CA LYS A 169 13.41 -18.65 -24.10
C LYS A 169 14.62 -17.88 -24.60
N ASP A 170 14.62 -16.58 -24.46
CA ASP A 170 15.74 -15.72 -24.90
C ASP A 170 16.91 -15.84 -23.92
N SER A 171 18.06 -16.27 -24.43
CA SER A 171 19.27 -16.49 -23.64
C SER A 171 19.83 -15.22 -22.99
N ARG A 172 19.47 -14.03 -23.49
CA ARG A 172 19.84 -12.74 -22.87
C ARG A 172 19.29 -12.62 -21.43
N PHE A 173 18.20 -13.29 -21.15
CA PHE A 173 17.53 -13.28 -19.85
C PHE A 173 17.70 -14.57 -19.06
N ALA A 174 18.66 -15.42 -19.45
CA ALA A 174 18.97 -16.62 -18.70
C ALA A 174 19.42 -16.27 -17.27
N PHE A 175 18.80 -16.88 -16.27
CA PHE A 175 19.17 -16.68 -14.87
C PHE A 175 20.33 -17.59 -14.51
N THR A 176 21.54 -17.03 -14.54
CA THR A 176 22.81 -17.83 -14.46
C THR A 176 22.99 -18.61 -13.15
N SER A 177 22.34 -18.15 -12.06
CA SER A 177 22.40 -18.82 -10.76
C SER A 177 21.58 -20.10 -10.67
N GLU A 178 20.62 -20.31 -11.60
CA GLU A 178 19.79 -21.51 -11.66
C GLU A 178 19.66 -21.97 -13.12
N LYS A 179 20.27 -23.10 -13.42
CA LYS A 179 20.27 -23.65 -14.79
C LYS A 179 18.88 -23.86 -15.35
N GLY A 180 18.62 -23.34 -16.56
CA GLY A 180 17.38 -23.47 -17.27
C GLY A 180 16.29 -22.45 -16.83
N LYS A 181 16.61 -21.55 -15.91
CA LYS A 181 15.70 -20.49 -15.47
C LYS A 181 15.94 -19.19 -16.23
N ASN A 182 14.90 -18.36 -16.30
CA ASN A 182 14.86 -17.14 -17.11
C ASN A 182 14.06 -16.05 -16.41
N THR A 183 14.48 -14.80 -16.60
CA THR A 183 13.87 -13.60 -16.00
C THR A 183 13.32 -12.62 -17.02
N GLY A 184 13.24 -12.98 -18.29
CA GLY A 184 12.78 -12.08 -19.37
C GLY A 184 11.38 -11.50 -19.14
N PHE A 185 10.49 -12.26 -18.53
CA PHE A 185 9.22 -11.80 -18.01
C PHE A 185 9.03 -12.29 -16.57
N LEU A 186 8.59 -11.38 -15.67
CA LEU A 186 8.33 -11.69 -14.28
C LEU A 186 6.99 -11.12 -13.84
N ALA A 187 6.27 -11.85 -12.99
CA ALA A 187 5.03 -11.40 -12.35
C ALA A 187 4.86 -12.04 -10.97
N LYS A 188 4.40 -11.26 -9.99
CA LYS A 188 4.19 -11.73 -8.62
C LYS A 188 2.91 -12.58 -8.49
N TRP A 189 2.83 -13.70 -9.20
CA TRP A 189 1.62 -14.55 -9.18
C TRP A 189 1.46 -15.39 -7.91
N THR A 190 2.36 -15.28 -6.96
CA THR A 190 2.16 -15.75 -5.58
C THR A 190 1.20 -14.86 -4.79
N ASP A 191 0.96 -13.64 -5.26
CA ASP A 191 0.00 -12.69 -4.69
C ASP A 191 -1.30 -12.74 -5.49
N PHE A 192 -2.43 -12.89 -4.79
CA PHE A 192 -3.73 -13.02 -5.43
C PHE A 192 -4.15 -11.77 -6.20
N TYR A 193 -3.76 -10.57 -5.73
CA TYR A 193 -4.02 -9.33 -6.46
C TYR A 193 -3.41 -9.36 -7.86
N PHE A 194 -2.21 -9.92 -8.00
CA PHE A 194 -1.54 -10.07 -9.28
C PHE A 194 -2.07 -11.26 -10.09
N SER A 195 -2.38 -12.40 -9.48
CA SER A 195 -2.76 -13.61 -10.20
C SER A 195 -4.25 -13.66 -10.58
N TYR A 196 -5.10 -12.89 -9.91
CA TYR A 196 -6.54 -12.87 -10.19
C TYR A 196 -6.86 -12.58 -11.66
N GLY A 197 -6.17 -11.59 -12.25
CA GLY A 197 -6.40 -11.23 -13.66
C GLY A 197 -6.15 -12.37 -14.64
N LEU A 198 -5.21 -13.26 -14.30
CA LEU A 198 -4.99 -14.49 -15.05
C LEU A 198 -6.18 -15.46 -14.90
N LEU A 199 -6.64 -15.71 -13.68
CA LEU A 199 -7.80 -16.55 -13.42
C LEU A 199 -9.04 -16.02 -14.14
N ALA A 200 -9.33 -14.75 -13.97
CA ALA A 200 -10.50 -14.10 -14.58
C ALA A 200 -10.46 -14.16 -16.10
N GLY A 201 -9.32 -13.98 -16.71
CA GLY A 201 -9.15 -14.11 -18.16
C GLY A 201 -9.37 -15.53 -18.70
N TYR A 202 -9.25 -16.55 -17.86
CA TYR A 202 -9.65 -17.93 -18.18
C TYR A 202 -11.10 -18.26 -17.76
N GLY A 203 -11.84 -17.28 -17.20
CA GLY A 203 -13.25 -17.47 -16.80
C GLY A 203 -13.42 -17.88 -15.33
N GLY A 204 -12.38 -17.71 -14.51
CA GLY A 204 -12.48 -17.81 -13.07
C GLY A 204 -13.09 -16.54 -12.44
N TYR A 205 -13.64 -16.67 -11.25
CA TYR A 205 -14.15 -15.55 -10.45
C TYR A 205 -14.06 -15.88 -8.96
N VAL A 206 -14.17 -14.88 -8.09
CA VAL A 206 -14.23 -15.12 -6.63
C VAL A 206 -15.66 -15.50 -6.25
N PHE A 207 -16.61 -14.59 -6.42
CA PHE A 207 -18.02 -14.80 -6.14
C PHE A 207 -18.86 -14.53 -7.38
N GLY A 208 -19.95 -15.28 -7.56
CA GLY A 208 -20.90 -15.09 -8.64
C GLY A 208 -21.65 -13.77 -8.58
N ASP A 209 -22.49 -13.50 -9.60
CA ASP A 209 -23.27 -12.27 -9.71
C ASP A 209 -22.42 -11.00 -9.53
N GLU A 210 -21.36 -10.90 -10.32
CA GLU A 210 -20.40 -9.79 -10.29
C GLU A 210 -19.75 -9.54 -8.90
N GLY A 211 -19.53 -10.59 -8.13
CA GLY A 211 -18.90 -10.52 -6.81
C GLY A 211 -19.87 -10.39 -5.64
N THR A 212 -21.18 -10.39 -5.89
CA THR A 212 -22.20 -10.16 -4.85
C THR A 212 -22.80 -11.44 -4.25
N ASN A 213 -22.59 -12.60 -4.87
CA ASN A 213 -23.12 -13.87 -4.42
C ASN A 213 -22.04 -14.76 -3.76
N PRO A 214 -21.86 -14.68 -2.43
CA PRO A 214 -20.83 -15.46 -1.72
C PRO A 214 -21.14 -16.96 -1.64
N LYS A 215 -22.32 -17.41 -2.12
CA LYS A 215 -22.67 -18.83 -2.18
C LYS A 215 -22.21 -19.48 -3.49
N ASP A 216 -21.92 -18.68 -4.51
CA ASP A 216 -21.34 -19.13 -5.76
C ASP A 216 -19.85 -18.75 -5.80
N ILE A 217 -18.98 -19.74 -5.54
CA ILE A 217 -17.53 -19.55 -5.46
C ILE A 217 -16.88 -20.15 -6.71
N GLY A 218 -16.31 -19.30 -7.54
CA GLY A 218 -15.70 -19.69 -8.80
C GLY A 218 -14.19 -19.99 -8.76
N LEU A 219 -13.57 -19.99 -7.57
CA LEU A 219 -12.12 -20.20 -7.42
C LEU A 219 -11.66 -21.64 -7.79
N ASN A 220 -12.57 -22.58 -7.85
CA ASN A 220 -12.31 -23.97 -8.25
C ASN A 220 -13.02 -24.37 -9.55
N ASN A 221 -13.59 -23.43 -10.29
CA ASN A 221 -14.17 -23.71 -11.59
C ASN A 221 -13.09 -24.06 -12.63
N LYS A 222 -13.51 -24.56 -13.80
CA LYS A 222 -12.59 -24.97 -14.86
C LYS A 222 -11.63 -23.87 -15.28
N GLY A 223 -12.11 -22.62 -15.38
CA GLY A 223 -11.30 -21.47 -15.78
C GLY A 223 -10.23 -21.11 -14.74
N SER A 224 -10.60 -21.11 -13.46
CA SER A 224 -9.66 -20.88 -12.37
C SER A 224 -8.55 -21.94 -12.34
N VAL A 225 -8.93 -23.21 -12.48
CA VAL A 225 -7.96 -24.32 -12.52
C VAL A 225 -7.03 -24.20 -13.73
N GLU A 226 -7.54 -23.79 -14.91
CA GLU A 226 -6.76 -23.59 -16.12
C GLU A 226 -5.76 -22.42 -15.95
N GLY A 227 -6.20 -21.28 -15.40
CA GLY A 227 -5.35 -20.11 -15.12
C GLY A 227 -4.24 -20.44 -14.12
N ILE A 228 -4.55 -21.09 -13.01
CA ILE A 228 -3.54 -21.50 -12.02
C ILE A 228 -2.58 -22.54 -12.60
N THR A 229 -3.07 -23.48 -13.40
CA THR A 229 -2.22 -24.48 -14.08
C THR A 229 -1.22 -23.79 -15.02
N TYR A 230 -1.66 -22.73 -15.71
CA TYR A 230 -0.78 -21.94 -16.55
C TYR A 230 0.29 -21.19 -15.72
N ALA A 231 -0.11 -20.55 -14.62
CA ALA A 231 0.83 -19.88 -13.72
C ALA A 231 1.85 -20.88 -13.12
N THR A 232 1.40 -22.08 -12.73
CA THR A 232 2.25 -23.12 -12.14
C THR A 232 3.39 -23.52 -13.07
N LYS A 233 3.16 -23.58 -14.39
CA LYS A 233 4.21 -23.88 -15.38
C LYS A 233 5.32 -22.82 -15.37
N TRP A 234 4.99 -21.55 -15.18
CA TRP A 234 6.00 -20.50 -15.08
C TRP A 234 6.90 -20.71 -13.87
N PHE A 235 6.35 -21.04 -12.72
CA PHE A 235 7.13 -21.34 -11.51
C PHE A 235 7.97 -22.61 -11.67
N GLN A 236 7.44 -23.66 -12.28
CA GLN A 236 8.12 -24.94 -12.42
C GLN A 236 9.22 -24.89 -13.48
N ASP A 237 8.92 -24.31 -14.64
CA ASP A 237 9.74 -24.48 -15.83
C ASP A 237 10.59 -23.24 -16.16
N VAL A 238 10.13 -22.02 -15.80
CA VAL A 238 10.72 -20.77 -16.28
C VAL A 238 11.40 -19.97 -15.17
N TRP A 239 10.69 -19.62 -14.14
CA TRP A 239 11.14 -18.68 -13.14
C TRP A 239 12.10 -19.29 -12.12
N PRO A 240 13.08 -18.49 -11.59
CA PRO A 240 13.89 -18.88 -10.45
C PRO A 240 13.05 -19.23 -9.23
N LYS A 241 13.59 -20.08 -8.33
CA LYS A 241 12.90 -20.50 -7.10
C LYS A 241 12.50 -19.34 -6.19
N GLY A 242 13.26 -18.24 -6.18
CA GLY A 242 12.95 -17.04 -5.41
C GLY A 242 11.58 -16.43 -5.75
N MET A 243 11.06 -16.68 -6.95
CA MET A 243 9.71 -16.24 -7.36
C MET A 243 8.57 -16.94 -6.61
N GLN A 244 8.85 -18.03 -5.90
CA GLN A 244 7.84 -18.76 -5.10
C GLN A 244 7.68 -18.19 -3.69
N ASP A 245 8.56 -17.33 -3.23
CA ASP A 245 8.48 -16.69 -1.94
C ASP A 245 7.74 -15.35 -2.07
N ASN A 246 6.53 -15.29 -1.53
CA ASN A 246 5.68 -14.11 -1.60
C ASN A 246 6.28 -12.84 -0.96
N LYS A 247 7.18 -12.98 0.01
CA LYS A 247 7.81 -11.83 0.69
C LYS A 247 8.91 -11.20 -0.15
N SER A 248 9.74 -12.02 -0.78
CA SER A 248 10.94 -11.57 -1.51
C SER A 248 10.72 -11.47 -3.03
N ALA A 249 9.63 -12.02 -3.56
CA ALA A 249 9.39 -12.02 -5.00
C ALA A 249 9.25 -10.61 -5.59
N ASP A 250 8.63 -9.68 -4.87
CA ASP A 250 8.50 -8.31 -5.36
C ASP A 250 9.86 -7.62 -5.47
N ASP A 251 10.66 -7.66 -4.41
CA ASP A 251 12.02 -7.11 -4.42
C ASP A 251 12.88 -7.72 -5.54
N PHE A 252 12.74 -9.01 -5.77
CA PHE A 252 13.44 -9.69 -6.85
C PHE A 252 12.99 -9.19 -8.22
N ILE A 253 11.68 -9.04 -8.46
CA ILE A 253 11.13 -8.53 -9.72
C ILE A 253 11.64 -7.11 -9.98
N GLN A 254 11.53 -6.21 -8.99
CA GLN A 254 11.98 -4.83 -9.07
C GLN A 254 13.50 -4.78 -9.38
N ASP A 255 14.30 -5.55 -8.65
CA ASP A 255 15.75 -5.63 -8.83
C ASP A 255 16.14 -6.10 -10.24
N GLN A 256 15.51 -7.17 -10.74
CA GLN A 256 15.78 -7.67 -12.09
C GLN A 256 15.39 -6.66 -13.18
N PHE A 257 14.28 -5.95 -12.99
CA PHE A 257 13.85 -4.94 -13.97
C PHE A 257 14.77 -3.72 -13.97
N VAL A 258 15.11 -3.19 -12.81
CA VAL A 258 16.01 -2.03 -12.65
C VAL A 258 17.41 -2.34 -13.15
N LYS A 259 17.91 -3.58 -13.01
CA LYS A 259 19.20 -4.01 -13.54
C LYS A 259 19.20 -4.38 -15.04
N GLY A 260 18.06 -4.23 -15.72
CA GLY A 260 17.93 -4.62 -17.13
C GLY A 260 18.05 -6.14 -17.35
N LYS A 261 17.73 -6.95 -16.34
CA LYS A 261 17.72 -8.42 -16.38
C LYS A 261 16.32 -8.99 -16.67
N ALA A 262 15.27 -8.19 -16.50
CA ALA A 262 13.92 -8.48 -16.95
C ALA A 262 13.54 -7.50 -18.06
N ALA A 263 12.99 -8.02 -19.15
CA ALA A 263 12.55 -7.21 -20.28
C ALA A 263 11.14 -6.67 -20.08
N ALA A 264 10.29 -7.44 -19.39
CA ALA A 264 8.91 -7.04 -19.08
C ALA A 264 8.50 -7.58 -17.71
N ILE A 265 7.65 -6.81 -17.00
CA ILE A 265 7.09 -7.19 -15.70
C ILE A 265 5.64 -6.75 -15.58
N LEU A 266 4.85 -7.46 -14.77
CA LEU A 266 3.58 -6.92 -14.29
C LEU A 266 3.82 -6.06 -13.06
N GLY A 267 3.23 -4.88 -13.03
CA GLY A 267 3.32 -3.96 -11.92
C GLY A 267 2.14 -3.00 -11.89
N GLY A 268 2.11 -2.12 -10.91
CA GLY A 268 1.11 -1.06 -10.82
C GLY A 268 1.74 0.33 -10.85
N PRO A 269 0.93 1.40 -10.88
CA PRO A 269 1.43 2.78 -10.97
C PRO A 269 2.33 3.18 -9.80
N TRP A 270 2.23 2.51 -8.66
CA TRP A 270 3.08 2.74 -7.47
C TRP A 270 4.57 2.51 -7.72
N SER A 271 4.94 1.69 -8.71
CA SER A 271 6.36 1.40 -9.03
C SER A 271 6.99 2.43 -9.97
N ALA A 272 6.21 3.29 -10.62
CA ALA A 272 6.69 4.21 -11.66
C ALA A 272 7.76 5.20 -11.16
N ALA A 273 7.61 5.68 -9.91
CA ALA A 273 8.57 6.59 -9.29
C ALA A 273 9.96 5.95 -9.15
N ASN A 274 10.01 4.69 -8.70
CA ASN A 274 11.25 3.93 -8.53
C ASN A 274 11.98 3.72 -9.86
N TYR A 275 11.23 3.43 -10.93
CA TYR A 275 11.84 3.24 -12.27
C TYR A 275 12.38 4.55 -12.86
N LYS A 276 11.68 5.67 -12.58
CA LYS A 276 12.13 7.00 -12.96
C LYS A 276 13.42 7.38 -12.22
N GLU A 277 13.48 7.15 -10.92
CA GLU A 277 14.66 7.40 -10.09
C GLU A 277 15.85 6.53 -10.55
N ALA A 278 15.62 5.26 -10.81
CA ALA A 278 16.60 4.33 -11.37
C ALA A 278 16.98 4.64 -12.83
N LYS A 279 16.36 5.64 -13.47
CA LYS A 279 16.60 6.08 -14.86
C LYS A 279 16.41 4.96 -15.89
N ILE A 280 15.45 4.08 -15.64
CA ILE A 280 15.08 3.03 -16.59
C ILE A 280 14.29 3.66 -17.74
N ASN A 281 14.68 3.35 -18.97
CA ASN A 281 13.92 3.70 -20.17
C ASN A 281 12.75 2.74 -20.36
N TYR A 282 11.70 2.90 -19.52
CA TYR A 282 10.55 2.00 -19.55
C TYR A 282 9.40 2.53 -20.43
N GLY A 283 8.57 1.62 -20.86
CA GLY A 283 7.25 1.89 -21.40
C GLY A 283 6.18 1.21 -20.57
N VAL A 284 4.98 1.75 -20.63
CA VAL A 284 3.78 1.19 -20.02
C VAL A 284 2.84 0.74 -21.13
N ALA A 285 2.27 -0.44 -21.00
CA ALA A 285 1.33 -0.98 -21.96
C ALA A 285 0.19 -1.74 -21.25
N LYS A 286 -0.88 -1.99 -21.99
CA LYS A 286 -1.90 -2.95 -21.58
C LYS A 286 -1.24 -4.31 -21.34
N ILE A 287 -1.73 -5.05 -20.34
CA ILE A 287 -1.29 -6.42 -20.14
C ILE A 287 -1.64 -7.24 -21.39
N PRO A 288 -0.71 -8.07 -21.89
CA PRO A 288 -0.91 -8.83 -23.12
C PRO A 288 -2.13 -9.75 -23.08
N THR A 289 -2.69 -10.02 -24.26
CA THR A 289 -3.79 -10.96 -24.43
C THR A 289 -3.33 -12.39 -24.10
N LEU A 290 -4.14 -13.12 -23.34
CA LEU A 290 -3.87 -14.50 -22.95
C LEU A 290 -3.90 -15.47 -24.15
N ASN A 291 -3.34 -16.66 -23.99
CA ASN A 291 -3.28 -17.68 -25.04
C ASN A 291 -4.65 -18.19 -25.51
N ASN A 292 -5.70 -17.99 -24.71
CA ASN A 292 -7.08 -18.28 -25.09
C ASN A 292 -7.77 -17.14 -25.87
N GLY A 293 -7.04 -16.08 -26.20
CA GLY A 293 -7.55 -14.90 -26.90
C GLY A 293 -8.35 -13.92 -26.04
N LYS A 294 -8.41 -14.14 -24.72
CA LYS A 294 -9.08 -13.25 -23.76
C LYS A 294 -8.09 -12.29 -23.11
N GLU A 295 -8.63 -11.23 -22.55
CA GLU A 295 -7.86 -10.26 -21.81
C GLU A 295 -7.42 -10.79 -20.46
N TYR A 296 -6.24 -10.40 -20.00
CA TYR A 296 -5.90 -10.48 -18.61
C TYR A 296 -6.73 -9.43 -17.87
N SER A 297 -7.58 -9.85 -16.92
CA SER A 297 -8.58 -8.98 -16.28
C SER A 297 -8.26 -8.75 -14.80
N PRO A 298 -7.31 -7.84 -14.48
CA PRO A 298 -6.91 -7.58 -13.11
C PRO A 298 -8.02 -6.88 -12.32
N PHE A 299 -7.89 -6.82 -11.02
CA PHE A 299 -8.74 -5.96 -10.21
C PHE A 299 -8.56 -4.48 -10.62
N ALA A 300 -9.66 -3.75 -10.64
CA ALA A 300 -9.66 -2.31 -10.56
C ALA A 300 -9.68 -1.96 -9.07
N GLY A 301 -8.52 -1.69 -8.53
CA GLY A 301 -8.36 -1.28 -7.13
C GLY A 301 -8.27 0.23 -7.01
N GLY A 302 -7.85 0.68 -5.85
CA GLY A 302 -7.60 2.09 -5.60
C GLY A 302 -7.30 2.36 -4.14
N LYS A 303 -7.11 3.65 -3.86
CA LYS A 303 -6.80 4.15 -2.53
C LYS A 303 -7.70 5.32 -2.17
N GLY A 304 -8.05 5.40 -0.92
CA GLY A 304 -8.75 6.53 -0.35
C GLY A 304 -8.02 7.11 0.86
N TRP A 305 -8.35 8.32 1.20
CA TRP A 305 -7.94 8.93 2.45
C TRP A 305 -8.87 8.49 3.56
N VAL A 306 -8.31 8.07 4.69
CA VAL A 306 -9.06 7.61 5.86
C VAL A 306 -8.61 8.34 7.11
N VAL A 307 -9.51 8.45 8.09
CA VAL A 307 -9.24 9.09 9.39
C VAL A 307 -9.21 8.02 10.46
N SER A 308 -8.18 8.07 11.30
CA SER A 308 -8.09 7.21 12.48
C SER A 308 -9.23 7.52 13.45
N ASN A 309 -9.96 6.50 13.91
CA ASN A 309 -10.98 6.70 14.93
C ASN A 309 -10.40 7.14 16.29
N TYR A 310 -9.11 6.96 16.48
CA TYR A 310 -8.36 7.36 17.67
C TYR A 310 -7.83 8.80 17.61
N SER A 311 -7.93 9.46 16.44
CA SER A 311 -7.53 10.85 16.27
C SER A 311 -8.30 11.78 17.22
N LYS A 312 -7.59 12.69 17.85
CA LYS A 312 -8.15 13.81 18.62
C LYS A 312 -8.47 15.02 17.74
N ASN A 313 -8.07 14.98 16.47
CA ASN A 313 -8.18 16.06 15.50
C ASN A 313 -9.17 15.75 14.37
N LYS A 314 -10.24 14.97 14.64
CA LYS A 314 -11.17 14.47 13.60
C LYS A 314 -11.78 15.57 12.74
N ASP A 315 -12.11 16.73 13.32
CA ASP A 315 -12.68 17.85 12.58
C ASP A 315 -11.68 18.44 11.57
N VAL A 316 -10.41 18.54 11.96
CA VAL A 316 -9.34 19.01 11.08
C VAL A 316 -8.98 17.94 10.04
N ALA A 317 -9.01 16.66 10.44
CA ALA A 317 -8.81 15.53 9.54
C ALA A 317 -9.91 15.48 8.46
N GLN A 318 -11.18 15.73 8.80
CA GLN A 318 -12.26 15.84 7.80
C GLN A 318 -11.99 16.98 6.81
N LYS A 319 -11.60 18.16 7.29
CA LYS A 319 -11.22 19.28 6.41
C LYS A 319 -10.04 18.95 5.50
N TRP A 320 -9.09 18.16 6.00
CA TRP A 320 -7.99 17.66 5.17
C TRP A 320 -8.49 16.75 4.04
N LEU A 321 -9.41 15.82 4.34
CA LEU A 321 -10.03 14.99 3.30
C LEU A 321 -10.71 15.85 2.24
N ASP A 322 -11.52 16.82 2.66
CA ASP A 322 -12.22 17.73 1.75
C ASP A 322 -11.23 18.54 0.89
N TYR A 323 -10.10 18.94 1.46
CA TYR A 323 -9.06 19.69 0.76
C TYR A 323 -8.29 18.87 -0.28
N VAL A 324 -7.95 17.63 0.02
CA VAL A 324 -7.13 16.79 -0.90
C VAL A 324 -7.95 16.10 -1.97
N THR A 325 -9.28 16.19 -1.91
CA THR A 325 -10.20 15.58 -2.86
C THR A 325 -11.01 16.58 -3.68
N ASN A 326 -10.66 17.89 -3.55
CA ASN A 326 -11.23 18.99 -4.35
C ASN A 326 -10.38 19.36 -5.56
#